data_814a7240ba8e7934205891076acc3bd7
#
_entry.id   814a7240ba8e7934205891076acc3bd7
#
_cell.length_a   1.000
_cell.length_b   1.000
_cell.length_c   1.000
_cell.angle_alpha   90.00
_cell.angle_beta   90.00
_cell.angle_gamma   90.00
#
_symmetry.space_group_name_H-M   'P 1'
#
loop_
_entity.id
_entity.type
_entity.pdbx_description
1 polymer ?
#
loop_
_entity_poly.entity_id
_entity_poly.type
_entity_poly.pdbx_seq_one_letter_code
_entity_poly.pdbx_strand_id
1 'polypeptide(L)'
;VRIYRGRTTFGRKLLLLLAATLIAFSTARAQDVQAMDAWGAYKQAQKLDGQGKYAEAIAKYKQIAPEFVKQRQYGNAAGMYRRIGDDYAKLQQYDNAVAGWELEAKYSGLAGQTQISIAAKRRADMLRSKASLFVETTAGAVGGANAHGAKFEPKNGALLGAYAELDPAVHNPKTANPFYTDRFPALTGKKHAAYLLYFTYGQPFSSIKSHVDHARAAGTAIELGLQPLKGLGEVKDDAYLHQLARDIEASGVQVFLRFANEMNGDWVIWHTKDPNEYIAKFRLVAKVFHREAPNSVAMVWAPDRLPEYNIQDYYPGDDAVDWVGVSLYSIFDPSLDPLGQGEDRSSHLEKFDNIYKLYAARKPVFVSEGGVSYMYPEKKQDKTDWAVYKMNEFYATLPMLYPKVKAVFWFDSNHDASARIKNYMLSANPKLLAGYKQSVSSPFYLSSFGDESPIAYKPASAASPVPASPQRVSAYVKTWSPTLAKVTYAIGGRTVATAASPPWTAQIDFAPYGGKKIEVDVRAYDGRNKLVTTQKVPVSVK
;
A
#
# COMPACT_ATOMS: atom_id res chain seq x y z
N VAL A 1 -84.11 37.54 -28.61
CA VAL A 1 -83.41 38.62 -27.97
C VAL A 1 -82.64 38.11 -26.78
N ARG A 2 -81.32 37.84 -26.87
CA ARG A 2 -80.33 37.80 -25.74
C ARG A 2 -78.95 38.04 -26.32
N ILE A 3 -78.36 39.14 -25.94
CA ILE A 3 -77.04 39.59 -26.26
C ILE A 3 -76.06 38.85 -25.34
N TYR A 4 -75.12 38.08 -25.94
CA TYR A 4 -73.98 37.49 -25.19
C TYR A 4 -72.76 38.40 -25.33
N ARG A 5 -72.35 39.03 -24.19
CA ARG A 5 -71.06 39.70 -24.05
C ARG A 5 -69.99 38.65 -23.68
N GLY A 6 -69.18 38.22 -24.65
CA GLY A 6 -67.96 37.46 -24.42
C GLY A 6 -66.79 38.42 -24.23
N ARG A 7 -66.31 38.58 -23.00
CA ARG A 7 -65.08 39.34 -22.65
C ARG A 7 -63.88 38.39 -22.65
N THR A 8 -63.09 38.51 -23.65
CA THR A 8 -61.64 38.53 -23.73
C THR A 8 -60.83 38.01 -22.50
N THR A 9 -60.59 36.70 -22.45
CA THR A 9 -59.52 36.05 -21.65
C THR A 9 -58.24 35.77 -22.46
N PHE A 10 -58.25 36.15 -23.77
CA PHE A 10 -57.13 35.89 -24.68
C PHE A 10 -55.92 36.84 -24.48
N GLY A 11 -56.16 38.09 -24.06
CA GLY A 11 -55.13 39.11 -23.91
C GLY A 11 -54.25 38.90 -22.69
N ARG A 12 -54.79 38.34 -21.57
CA ARG A 12 -54.03 38.11 -20.35
C ARG A 12 -53.08 36.89 -20.42
N LYS A 13 -53.47 35.86 -21.18
CA LYS A 13 -52.60 34.68 -21.39
C LYS A 13 -51.45 35.01 -22.35
N LEU A 14 -51.65 35.88 -23.33
CA LEU A 14 -50.62 36.28 -24.27
C LEU A 14 -49.59 37.22 -23.61
N LEU A 15 -49.99 38.11 -22.70
CA LEU A 15 -49.08 38.96 -21.92
C LEU A 15 -48.27 38.16 -20.90
N LEU A 16 -48.84 37.13 -20.27
CA LEU A 16 -48.12 36.23 -19.36
C LEU A 16 -47.13 35.31 -20.07
N LEU A 17 -47.46 34.84 -21.31
CA LEU A 17 -46.50 34.09 -22.13
C LEU A 17 -45.37 34.97 -22.65
N LEU A 18 -45.63 36.23 -23.06
CA LEU A 18 -44.60 37.16 -23.49
C LEU A 18 -43.69 37.61 -22.31
N ALA A 19 -44.25 37.79 -21.11
CA ALA A 19 -43.45 38.08 -19.90
C ALA A 19 -42.61 36.89 -19.47
N ALA A 20 -43.14 35.65 -19.53
CA ALA A 20 -42.39 34.43 -19.20
C ALA A 20 -41.27 34.15 -20.24
N THR A 21 -41.51 34.38 -21.55
CA THR A 21 -40.48 34.27 -22.57
C THR A 21 -39.40 35.37 -22.44
N LEU A 22 -39.78 36.61 -22.14
CA LEU A 22 -38.80 37.68 -21.88
C LEU A 22 -37.94 37.44 -20.62
N ILE A 23 -38.53 36.90 -19.55
CA ILE A 23 -37.79 36.49 -18.37
C ILE A 23 -36.87 35.30 -18.66
N ALA A 24 -37.32 34.29 -19.43
CA ALA A 24 -36.51 33.16 -19.84
C ALA A 24 -35.37 33.59 -20.78
N PHE A 25 -35.61 34.52 -21.71
CA PHE A 25 -34.55 35.08 -22.56
C PHE A 25 -33.58 35.98 -21.79
N SER A 26 -34.04 36.73 -20.79
CA SER A 26 -33.16 37.55 -19.97
C SER A 26 -32.30 36.72 -19.02
N THR A 27 -32.84 35.64 -18.45
CA THR A 27 -32.08 34.70 -17.62
C THR A 27 -31.11 33.86 -18.44
N ALA A 28 -31.49 33.39 -19.64
CA ALA A 28 -30.57 32.70 -20.56
C ALA A 28 -29.44 33.63 -21.02
N ARG A 29 -29.75 34.90 -21.34
CA ARG A 29 -28.75 35.90 -21.76
C ARG A 29 -27.85 36.33 -20.60
N ALA A 30 -28.35 36.39 -19.35
CA ALA A 30 -27.53 36.64 -18.17
C ALA A 30 -26.63 35.43 -17.84
N GLN A 31 -27.08 34.20 -18.02
CA GLN A 31 -26.26 33.01 -17.89
C GLN A 31 -25.18 32.94 -18.97
N ASP A 32 -25.48 33.28 -20.21
CA ASP A 32 -24.50 33.32 -21.31
C ASP A 32 -23.44 34.44 -21.11
N VAL A 33 -23.83 35.60 -20.59
CA VAL A 33 -22.92 36.70 -20.29
C VAL A 33 -21.99 36.34 -19.12
N GLN A 34 -22.51 35.69 -18.06
CA GLN A 34 -21.66 35.18 -16.96
C GLN A 34 -20.73 34.05 -17.42
N ALA A 35 -21.22 33.14 -18.27
CA ALA A 35 -20.39 32.08 -18.84
C ALA A 35 -19.26 32.65 -19.72
N MET A 36 -19.56 33.67 -20.54
CA MET A 36 -18.54 34.35 -21.36
C MET A 36 -17.50 35.09 -20.51
N ASP A 37 -17.89 35.67 -19.39
CA ASP A 37 -16.95 36.32 -18.46
C ASP A 37 -16.04 35.29 -17.77
N ALA A 38 -16.58 34.16 -17.33
CA ALA A 38 -15.79 33.07 -16.77
C ALA A 38 -14.77 32.49 -17.76
N TRP A 39 -15.15 32.35 -19.04
CA TRP A 39 -14.23 31.88 -20.08
C TRP A 39 -13.20 32.94 -20.49
N GLY A 40 -13.56 34.24 -20.46
CA GLY A 40 -12.62 35.34 -20.64
C GLY A 40 -11.56 35.37 -19.54
N ALA A 41 -12.00 35.25 -18.28
CA ALA A 41 -11.10 35.17 -17.13
C ALA A 41 -10.23 33.90 -17.15
N TYR A 42 -10.75 32.78 -17.64
CA TYR A 42 -9.99 31.56 -17.87
C TYR A 42 -8.84 31.76 -18.87
N LYS A 43 -9.09 32.37 -20.01
CA LYS A 43 -8.06 32.68 -21.03
C LYS A 43 -6.97 33.58 -20.45
N GLN A 44 -7.34 34.57 -19.63
CA GLN A 44 -6.37 35.42 -18.92
C GLN A 44 -5.51 34.60 -17.95
N ALA A 45 -6.14 33.69 -17.17
CA ALA A 45 -5.41 32.83 -16.25
C ALA A 45 -4.41 31.91 -16.99
N GLN A 46 -4.82 31.33 -18.14
CA GLN A 46 -3.93 30.53 -18.98
C GLN A 46 -2.75 31.34 -19.54
N LYS A 47 -2.98 32.61 -19.93
CA LYS A 47 -1.90 33.48 -20.37
C LYS A 47 -0.90 33.75 -19.26
N LEU A 48 -1.37 34.01 -18.04
CA LEU A 48 -0.52 34.19 -16.84
C LEU A 48 0.30 32.92 -16.52
N ASP A 49 -0.33 31.74 -16.55
CA ASP A 49 0.34 30.45 -16.38
C ASP A 49 1.45 30.26 -17.43
N GLY A 50 1.15 30.47 -18.72
CA GLY A 50 2.13 30.40 -19.80
C GLY A 50 3.28 31.40 -19.69
N GLN A 51 3.10 32.50 -18.95
CA GLN A 51 4.13 33.49 -18.62
C GLN A 51 4.93 33.15 -17.35
N GLY A 52 4.64 32.04 -16.68
CA GLY A 52 5.25 31.67 -15.40
C GLY A 52 4.73 32.47 -14.20
N LYS A 53 3.69 33.29 -14.38
CA LYS A 53 3.04 34.07 -13.32
C LYS A 53 2.03 33.24 -12.54
N TYR A 54 2.52 32.14 -11.96
CA TYR A 54 1.69 31.10 -11.35
C TYR A 54 0.80 31.62 -10.21
N ALA A 55 1.31 32.51 -9.35
CA ALA A 55 0.51 33.07 -8.25
C ALA A 55 -0.69 33.88 -8.76
N GLU A 56 -0.50 34.67 -9.83
CA GLU A 56 -1.57 35.46 -10.45
C GLU A 56 -2.57 34.54 -11.18
N ALA A 57 -2.08 33.51 -11.86
CA ALA A 57 -2.93 32.50 -12.50
C ALA A 57 -3.81 31.76 -11.48
N ILE A 58 -3.24 31.30 -10.37
CA ILE A 58 -3.96 30.67 -9.26
C ILE A 58 -5.08 31.56 -8.73
N ALA A 59 -4.78 32.87 -8.50
CA ALA A 59 -5.78 33.81 -8.01
C ALA A 59 -6.99 33.90 -8.97
N LYS A 60 -6.74 33.94 -10.28
CA LYS A 60 -7.79 33.94 -11.30
C LYS A 60 -8.57 32.61 -11.34
N TYR A 61 -7.88 31.47 -11.36
CA TYR A 61 -8.56 30.16 -11.35
C TYR A 61 -9.44 29.98 -10.09
N LYS A 62 -9.00 30.45 -8.92
CA LYS A 62 -9.79 30.42 -7.67
C LYS A 62 -11.04 31.28 -7.71
N GLN A 63 -11.06 32.35 -8.49
CA GLN A 63 -12.27 33.16 -8.73
C GLN A 63 -13.28 32.42 -9.62
N ILE A 64 -12.79 31.68 -10.63
CA ILE A 64 -13.62 31.07 -11.65
C ILE A 64 -14.18 29.71 -11.22
N ALA A 65 -13.38 28.88 -10.56
CA ALA A 65 -13.75 27.52 -10.23
C ALA A 65 -15.08 27.39 -9.45
N PRO A 66 -15.38 28.23 -8.43
CA PRO A 66 -16.67 28.19 -7.73
C PRO A 66 -17.88 28.52 -8.62
N GLU A 67 -17.72 29.34 -9.66
CA GLU A 67 -18.81 29.67 -10.56
C GLU A 67 -19.22 28.47 -11.40
N PHE A 68 -18.24 27.69 -11.91
CA PHE A 68 -18.53 26.42 -12.58
C PHE A 68 -19.18 25.39 -11.64
N VAL A 69 -18.78 25.37 -10.37
CA VAL A 69 -19.43 24.50 -9.36
C VAL A 69 -20.90 24.88 -9.15
N LYS A 70 -21.21 26.18 -9.01
CA LYS A 70 -22.60 26.68 -8.87
C LYS A 70 -23.47 26.31 -10.07
N GLN A 71 -22.88 26.35 -11.25
CA GLN A 71 -23.55 26.00 -12.52
C GLN A 71 -23.60 24.46 -12.76
N ARG A 72 -23.13 23.64 -11.81
CA ARG A 72 -22.99 22.17 -11.93
C ARG A 72 -22.13 21.73 -13.14
N GLN A 73 -21.27 22.59 -13.62
CA GLN A 73 -20.29 22.29 -14.69
C GLN A 73 -19.04 21.66 -14.06
N TYR A 74 -19.21 20.49 -13.43
CA TYR A 74 -18.19 19.87 -12.60
C TYR A 74 -16.91 19.51 -13.37
N GLY A 75 -17.01 19.13 -14.65
CA GLY A 75 -15.83 18.86 -15.48
C GLY A 75 -14.96 20.11 -15.69
N ASN A 76 -15.59 21.29 -15.90
CA ASN A 76 -14.87 22.56 -16.02
C ASN A 76 -14.24 22.94 -14.67
N ALA A 77 -14.97 22.80 -13.57
CA ALA A 77 -14.44 23.05 -12.23
C ALA A 77 -13.22 22.16 -11.93
N ALA A 78 -13.28 20.87 -12.26
CA ALA A 78 -12.16 19.93 -12.12
C ALA A 78 -10.93 20.41 -12.90
N GLY A 79 -11.10 20.87 -14.15
CA GLY A 79 -10.04 21.44 -14.95
C GLY A 79 -9.36 22.65 -14.33
N MET A 80 -10.14 23.52 -13.66
CA MET A 80 -9.59 24.67 -12.90
C MET A 80 -8.78 24.22 -11.71
N TYR A 81 -9.32 23.31 -10.89
CA TYR A 81 -8.64 22.80 -9.71
C TYR A 81 -7.36 22.03 -10.04
N ARG A 82 -7.33 21.31 -11.18
CA ARG A 82 -6.11 20.72 -11.72
C ARG A 82 -5.02 21.77 -11.91
N ARG A 83 -5.33 22.86 -12.64
CA ARG A 83 -4.36 23.95 -12.90
C ARG A 83 -3.90 24.64 -11.62
N ILE A 84 -4.81 24.87 -10.67
CA ILE A 84 -4.46 25.38 -9.33
C ILE A 84 -3.43 24.47 -8.66
N GLY A 85 -3.66 23.15 -8.69
CA GLY A 85 -2.73 22.16 -8.13
C GLY A 85 -1.38 22.17 -8.85
N ASP A 86 -1.39 22.15 -10.19
CA ASP A 86 -0.18 22.14 -11.02
C ASP A 86 0.66 23.41 -10.80
N ASP A 87 0.02 24.59 -10.72
CA ASP A 87 0.71 25.86 -10.48
C ASP A 87 1.26 25.98 -9.06
N TYR A 88 0.55 25.48 -8.05
CA TYR A 88 1.10 25.39 -6.70
C TYR A 88 2.30 24.44 -6.63
N ALA A 89 2.29 23.35 -7.40
CA ALA A 89 3.44 22.44 -7.48
C ALA A 89 4.67 23.13 -8.08
N LYS A 90 4.50 23.95 -9.13
CA LYS A 90 5.57 24.79 -9.71
C LYS A 90 6.12 25.80 -8.70
N LEU A 91 5.27 26.34 -7.83
CA LEU A 91 5.66 27.23 -6.72
C LEU A 91 6.26 26.48 -5.52
N GLN A 92 6.40 25.15 -5.56
CA GLN A 92 6.84 24.30 -4.45
C GLN A 92 5.93 24.37 -3.20
N GLN A 93 4.69 24.77 -3.38
CA GLN A 93 3.67 24.82 -2.32
C GLN A 93 2.85 23.51 -2.34
N TYR A 94 3.49 22.41 -1.94
CA TYR A 94 2.98 21.06 -2.19
C TYR A 94 1.67 20.73 -1.45
N ASP A 95 1.48 21.21 -0.22
CA ASP A 95 0.20 21.02 0.51
C ASP A 95 -0.96 21.71 -0.23
N ASN A 96 -0.73 22.90 -0.81
CA ASN A 96 -1.70 23.59 -1.64
C ASN A 96 -1.94 22.87 -2.97
N ALA A 97 -0.90 22.27 -3.57
CA ALA A 97 -1.02 21.45 -4.76
C ALA A 97 -1.89 20.22 -4.50
N VAL A 98 -1.66 19.52 -3.39
CA VAL A 98 -2.47 18.38 -2.95
C VAL A 98 -3.94 18.78 -2.81
N ALA A 99 -4.23 19.89 -2.11
CA ALA A 99 -5.61 20.37 -1.96
C ALA A 99 -6.29 20.69 -3.31
N GLY A 100 -5.54 21.25 -4.27
CA GLY A 100 -6.03 21.49 -5.63
C GLY A 100 -6.41 20.19 -6.35
N TRP A 101 -5.55 19.19 -6.32
CA TRP A 101 -5.81 17.89 -6.97
C TRP A 101 -6.88 17.05 -6.25
N GLU A 102 -7.08 17.21 -4.94
CA GLU A 102 -8.23 16.62 -4.24
C GLU A 102 -9.56 17.19 -4.72
N LEU A 103 -9.61 18.50 -4.97
CA LEU A 103 -10.79 19.14 -5.54
C LEU A 103 -11.00 18.72 -7.00
N GLU A 104 -9.93 18.57 -7.79
CA GLU A 104 -9.99 17.96 -9.12
C GLU A 104 -10.62 16.55 -9.05
N ALA A 105 -10.13 15.69 -8.15
CA ALA A 105 -10.65 14.34 -7.97
C ALA A 105 -12.14 14.34 -7.61
N LYS A 106 -12.54 15.20 -6.66
CA LYS A 106 -13.94 15.35 -6.25
C LYS A 106 -14.84 15.74 -7.42
N TYR A 107 -14.48 16.79 -8.13
CA TYR A 107 -15.35 17.31 -9.19
C TYR A 107 -15.31 16.49 -10.48
N SER A 108 -14.19 15.83 -10.80
CA SER A 108 -14.13 14.82 -11.85
C SER A 108 -15.05 13.64 -11.54
N GLY A 109 -15.09 13.18 -10.28
CA GLY A 109 -16.04 12.14 -9.86
C GLY A 109 -17.49 12.54 -10.03
N LEU A 110 -17.85 13.77 -9.62
CA LEU A 110 -19.20 14.32 -9.80
C LEU A 110 -19.57 14.53 -11.29
N ALA A 111 -18.58 14.71 -12.16
CA ALA A 111 -18.75 14.79 -13.61
C ALA A 111 -18.82 13.41 -14.32
N GLY A 112 -18.75 12.30 -13.57
CA GLY A 112 -18.70 10.95 -14.15
C GLY A 112 -17.35 10.58 -14.78
N GLN A 113 -16.31 11.40 -14.60
CA GLN A 113 -14.96 11.21 -15.15
C GLN A 113 -14.10 10.37 -14.20
N THR A 114 -14.51 9.12 -13.98
CA THR A 114 -13.92 8.22 -12.96
C THR A 114 -12.41 8.07 -13.07
N GLN A 115 -11.87 7.88 -14.29
CA GLN A 115 -10.43 7.71 -14.49
C GLN A 115 -9.63 8.96 -14.15
N ILE A 116 -10.14 10.15 -14.46
CA ILE A 116 -9.52 11.43 -14.11
C ILE A 116 -9.54 11.60 -12.58
N SER A 117 -10.65 11.28 -11.94
CA SER A 117 -10.79 11.32 -10.48
C SER A 117 -9.74 10.43 -9.78
N ILE A 118 -9.58 9.18 -10.23
CA ILE A 118 -8.59 8.24 -9.70
C ILE A 118 -7.16 8.78 -9.91
N ALA A 119 -6.85 9.27 -11.11
CA ALA A 119 -5.53 9.81 -11.43
C ALA A 119 -5.19 11.07 -10.58
N ALA A 120 -6.16 11.97 -10.39
CA ALA A 120 -5.99 13.16 -9.56
C ALA A 120 -5.77 12.80 -8.09
N LYS A 121 -6.54 11.85 -7.55
CA LYS A 121 -6.36 11.34 -6.18
C LYS A 121 -4.98 10.71 -6.00
N ARG A 122 -4.56 9.84 -6.92
CA ARG A 122 -3.22 9.22 -6.88
C ARG A 122 -2.11 10.26 -6.90
N ARG A 123 -2.23 11.30 -7.75
CA ARG A 123 -1.27 12.42 -7.81
C ARG A 123 -1.20 13.19 -6.48
N ALA A 124 -2.34 13.50 -5.88
CA ALA A 124 -2.40 14.13 -4.57
C ALA A 124 -1.76 13.25 -3.49
N ASP A 125 -2.05 11.95 -3.48
CA ASP A 125 -1.50 11.02 -2.50
C ASP A 125 0.03 10.90 -2.59
N MET A 126 0.63 10.99 -3.77
CA MET A 126 2.09 10.96 -3.95
C MET A 126 2.82 12.13 -3.28
N LEU A 127 2.20 13.31 -3.20
CA LEU A 127 2.80 14.50 -2.59
C LEU A 127 2.30 14.80 -1.17
N ARG A 128 1.25 14.12 -0.72
CA ARG A 128 0.66 14.36 0.59
C ARG A 128 1.66 14.13 1.71
N SER A 129 1.86 15.15 2.55
CA SER A 129 2.63 15.01 3.77
C SER A 129 1.71 14.61 4.93
N LYS A 130 2.13 13.60 5.70
CA LYS A 130 1.44 13.16 6.92
C LYS A 130 2.45 12.57 7.91
N ALA A 131 2.13 12.65 9.19
CA ALA A 131 2.85 11.94 10.23
C ALA A 131 1.88 11.31 11.24
N SER A 132 2.27 10.17 11.78
CA SER A 132 1.61 9.49 12.88
C SER A 132 2.64 9.08 13.91
N LEU A 133 2.32 9.24 15.19
CA LEU A 133 3.19 8.88 16.31
C LEU A 133 2.71 7.59 16.97
N PHE A 134 3.66 6.82 17.45
CA PHE A 134 3.44 5.57 18.15
C PHE A 134 4.37 5.49 19.35
N VAL A 135 3.86 4.98 20.47
CA VAL A 135 4.67 4.60 21.62
C VAL A 135 5.02 3.14 21.49
N GLU A 136 6.32 2.82 21.55
CA GLU A 136 6.79 1.44 21.70
C GLU A 136 6.42 0.94 23.10
N THR A 137 5.83 -0.23 23.17
CA THR A 137 5.35 -0.84 24.40
C THR A 137 5.67 -2.33 24.41
N THR A 138 5.44 -2.99 25.54
CA THR A 138 5.57 -4.46 25.61
C THR A 138 4.39 -5.14 24.92
N ALA A 139 4.61 -6.33 24.37
CA ALA A 139 3.57 -7.14 23.74
C ALA A 139 2.37 -7.39 24.65
N GLY A 140 2.60 -7.66 25.94
CA GLY A 140 1.55 -7.85 26.94
C GLY A 140 0.60 -6.66 27.07
N ALA A 141 1.05 -5.46 26.78
CA ALA A 141 0.20 -4.26 26.82
C ALA A 141 -0.81 -4.16 25.67
N VAL A 142 -0.63 -4.92 24.57
CA VAL A 142 -1.61 -5.03 23.46
C VAL A 142 -2.44 -6.31 23.50
N GLY A 143 -2.03 -7.29 24.31
CA GLY A 143 -2.86 -8.43 24.71
C GLY A 143 -3.40 -9.29 23.57
N GLY A 144 -2.67 -9.54 22.49
CA GLY A 144 -3.14 -10.36 21.38
C GLY A 144 -4.25 -9.75 20.51
N ALA A 145 -4.58 -8.46 20.71
CA ALA A 145 -5.60 -7.74 19.94
C ALA A 145 -5.36 -7.70 18.42
N ASN A 146 -4.11 -8.01 18.02
CA ASN A 146 -3.70 -8.04 16.62
C ASN A 146 -3.67 -9.45 16.01
N ALA A 147 -4.13 -10.49 16.72
CA ALA A 147 -4.20 -11.86 16.23
C ALA A 147 -5.64 -12.34 16.06
N HIS A 148 -5.85 -13.29 15.15
CA HIS A 148 -7.13 -13.90 14.83
C HIS A 148 -7.24 -15.34 15.36
N GLY A 149 -6.12 -15.94 15.83
CA GLY A 149 -6.04 -17.33 16.23
C GLY A 149 -5.99 -18.31 15.06
N ALA A 150 -5.54 -17.83 13.89
CA ALA A 150 -5.34 -18.70 12.73
C ALA A 150 -4.15 -19.65 12.97
N LYS A 151 -4.16 -20.79 12.26
CA LYS A 151 -3.07 -21.77 12.35
C LYS A 151 -1.72 -21.08 12.01
N PHE A 152 -0.70 -21.31 12.86
CA PHE A 152 0.64 -20.74 12.77
C PHE A 152 0.75 -19.23 13.02
N GLU A 153 -0.33 -18.57 13.38
CA GLU A 153 -0.33 -17.12 13.60
C GLU A 153 0.36 -16.76 14.93
N PRO A 154 1.41 -15.93 14.94
CA PRO A 154 1.95 -15.39 16.18
C PRO A 154 0.97 -14.35 16.77
N LYS A 155 0.79 -14.35 18.09
CA LYS A 155 -0.04 -13.35 18.77
C LYS A 155 0.50 -11.95 18.54
N ASN A 156 1.82 -11.80 18.61
CA ASN A 156 2.51 -10.54 18.36
C ASN A 156 3.77 -10.76 17.53
N GLY A 157 4.06 -9.83 16.59
CA GLY A 157 5.16 -9.95 15.65
C GLY A 157 4.74 -10.50 14.29
N ALA A 158 5.71 -10.68 13.42
CA ALA A 158 5.54 -11.23 12.07
C ALA A 158 6.65 -12.23 11.76
N LEU A 159 6.28 -13.41 11.27
CA LEU A 159 7.23 -14.43 10.81
C LEU A 159 8.05 -13.89 9.65
N LEU A 160 9.37 -14.00 9.75
CA LEU A 160 10.28 -13.60 8.68
C LEU A 160 10.50 -14.78 7.74
N GLY A 161 10.39 -14.55 6.43
CA GLY A 161 10.63 -15.55 5.43
C GLY A 161 11.34 -15.02 4.19
N ALA A 162 11.70 -15.92 3.27
CA ALA A 162 12.32 -15.57 2.01
C ALA A 162 12.08 -16.63 0.93
N TYR A 163 12.13 -16.19 -0.33
CA TYR A 163 12.47 -17.05 -1.45
C TYR A 163 13.95 -16.86 -1.75
N ALA A 164 14.76 -17.89 -1.63
CA ALA A 164 16.22 -17.78 -1.75
C ALA A 164 16.84 -18.87 -2.65
N GLU A 165 16.01 -19.62 -3.36
CA GLU A 165 16.42 -20.77 -4.16
C GLU A 165 17.24 -20.38 -5.40
N LEU A 166 17.05 -19.15 -5.91
CA LEU A 166 17.76 -18.66 -7.09
C LEU A 166 19.01 -17.82 -6.77
N ASP A 167 19.32 -17.58 -5.49
CA ASP A 167 20.57 -16.93 -5.12
C ASP A 167 21.72 -17.96 -5.02
N PRO A 168 22.70 -17.93 -5.96
CA PRO A 168 23.78 -18.91 -5.98
C PRO A 168 24.74 -18.80 -4.81
N ALA A 169 24.73 -17.71 -4.03
CA ALA A 169 25.53 -17.56 -2.82
C ALA A 169 24.99 -18.41 -1.67
N VAL A 170 23.69 -18.69 -1.65
CA VAL A 170 23.02 -19.40 -0.55
C VAL A 170 22.41 -20.74 -0.97
N HIS A 171 22.04 -20.90 -2.22
CA HIS A 171 21.57 -22.19 -2.77
C HIS A 171 22.42 -22.61 -3.96
N ASN A 172 23.28 -23.60 -3.74
CA ASN A 172 24.17 -24.10 -4.78
C ASN A 172 24.33 -25.63 -4.68
N PRO A 173 23.66 -26.40 -5.58
CA PRO A 173 23.70 -27.86 -5.54
C PRO A 173 25.09 -28.47 -5.72
N LYS A 174 26.08 -27.69 -6.14
CA LYS A 174 27.49 -28.14 -6.32
C LYS A 174 28.32 -28.05 -5.02
N THR A 175 27.77 -27.58 -3.91
CA THR A 175 28.47 -27.44 -2.63
C THR A 175 28.09 -28.54 -1.65
N ALA A 176 28.86 -28.69 -0.57
CA ALA A 176 28.59 -29.65 0.51
C ALA A 176 27.25 -29.37 1.24
N ASN A 177 26.87 -28.12 1.36
CA ASN A 177 25.56 -27.70 1.85
C ASN A 177 24.86 -26.84 0.77
N PRO A 178 24.06 -27.44 -0.11
CA PRO A 178 23.43 -26.73 -1.21
C PRO A 178 22.25 -25.86 -0.79
N PHE A 179 21.70 -26.05 0.42
CA PHE A 179 20.43 -25.45 0.82
C PHE A 179 20.59 -24.10 1.50
N TYR A 180 19.63 -23.24 1.27
CA TYR A 180 19.55 -21.86 1.79
C TYR A 180 19.22 -21.79 3.28
N THR A 181 18.66 -22.82 3.89
CA THR A 181 18.21 -22.82 5.28
C THR A 181 19.30 -22.46 6.29
N ASP A 182 20.56 -22.74 5.97
CA ASP A 182 21.73 -22.38 6.81
C ASP A 182 22.47 -21.17 6.26
N ARG A 183 22.55 -21.02 4.95
CA ARG A 183 23.37 -20.01 4.29
C ARG A 183 22.72 -18.64 4.25
N PHE A 184 21.39 -18.59 4.07
CA PHE A 184 20.67 -17.32 4.05
C PHE A 184 20.70 -16.62 5.42
N PRO A 185 20.55 -17.32 6.56
CA PRO A 185 20.84 -16.76 7.88
C PRO A 185 22.27 -16.24 8.04
N ALA A 186 23.27 -16.95 7.53
CA ALA A 186 24.67 -16.50 7.55
C ALA A 186 24.87 -15.22 6.71
N LEU A 187 24.25 -15.15 5.53
CA LEU A 187 24.27 -13.96 4.66
C LEU A 187 23.56 -12.76 5.33
N THR A 188 22.37 -12.97 5.85
CA THR A 188 21.49 -11.89 6.35
C THR A 188 21.70 -11.54 7.83
N GLY A 189 22.41 -12.38 8.59
CA GLY A 189 22.63 -12.20 10.03
C GLY A 189 21.40 -12.52 10.89
N LYS A 190 20.35 -13.13 10.30
CA LYS A 190 19.13 -13.50 11.03
C LYS A 190 18.51 -14.77 10.46
N LYS A 191 18.06 -15.67 11.34
CA LYS A 191 17.31 -16.86 10.95
C LYS A 191 15.93 -16.45 10.43
N HIS A 192 15.45 -17.15 9.43
CA HIS A 192 14.12 -16.99 8.87
C HIS A 192 13.22 -18.14 9.30
N ALA A 193 11.97 -17.83 9.64
CA ALA A 193 11.01 -18.82 10.13
C ALA A 193 10.50 -19.75 9.03
N ALA A 194 10.50 -19.29 7.78
CA ALA A 194 9.99 -20.06 6.65
C ALA A 194 10.68 -19.68 5.33
N TYR A 195 10.61 -20.58 4.35
CA TYR A 195 11.10 -20.33 2.99
C TYR A 195 10.05 -20.70 1.96
N LEU A 196 9.90 -19.86 0.92
CA LEU A 196 9.05 -20.13 -0.24
C LEU A 196 9.73 -21.15 -1.15
N LEU A 197 8.95 -22.12 -1.59
CA LEU A 197 9.30 -23.12 -2.60
C LEU A 197 8.16 -23.25 -3.60
N TYR A 198 8.44 -23.16 -4.90
CA TYR A 198 7.45 -23.41 -5.94
C TYR A 198 7.34 -24.90 -6.23
N PHE A 199 6.09 -25.38 -6.36
CA PHE A 199 5.79 -26.79 -6.56
C PHE A 199 4.71 -26.97 -7.62
N THR A 200 5.02 -27.78 -8.63
CA THR A 200 4.08 -28.03 -9.73
C THR A 200 3.03 -29.04 -9.31
N TYR A 201 1.75 -28.71 -9.50
CA TYR A 201 0.64 -29.66 -9.32
C TYR A 201 0.84 -30.91 -10.16
N GLY A 202 0.58 -32.09 -9.61
CA GLY A 202 0.77 -33.38 -10.26
C GLY A 202 2.14 -34.03 -10.00
N GLN A 203 3.11 -33.32 -9.41
CA GLN A 203 4.35 -33.93 -8.95
C GLN A 203 4.17 -34.62 -7.59
N PRO A 204 4.88 -35.74 -7.33
CA PRO A 204 4.86 -36.38 -6.02
C PRO A 204 5.60 -35.52 -4.99
N PHE A 205 5.11 -35.42 -3.76
CA PHE A 205 5.74 -34.64 -2.69
C PHE A 205 7.20 -35.09 -2.40
N SER A 206 7.50 -36.37 -2.64
CA SER A 206 8.85 -36.90 -2.53
C SER A 206 9.87 -36.23 -3.46
N SER A 207 9.44 -35.53 -4.53
CA SER A 207 10.35 -34.77 -5.40
C SER A 207 11.06 -33.62 -4.70
N ILE A 208 10.49 -33.12 -3.60
CA ILE A 208 11.09 -32.06 -2.76
C ILE A 208 11.53 -32.57 -1.38
N LYS A 209 11.69 -33.90 -1.25
CA LYS A 209 12.07 -34.54 0.04
C LYS A 209 13.29 -33.90 0.70
N SER A 210 14.30 -33.59 -0.09
CA SER A 210 15.53 -32.97 0.45
C SER A 210 15.27 -31.56 1.04
N HIS A 211 14.41 -30.75 0.42
CA HIS A 211 14.01 -29.45 0.99
C HIS A 211 13.21 -29.63 2.28
N VAL A 212 12.32 -30.62 2.32
CA VAL A 212 11.52 -30.96 3.51
C VAL A 212 12.41 -31.42 4.66
N ASP A 213 13.38 -32.27 4.39
CA ASP A 213 14.32 -32.77 5.39
C ASP A 213 15.20 -31.66 5.97
N HIS A 214 15.67 -30.73 5.12
CA HIS A 214 16.44 -29.56 5.56
C HIS A 214 15.59 -28.57 6.35
N ALA A 215 14.34 -28.30 5.91
CA ALA A 215 13.42 -27.45 6.64
C ALA A 215 13.14 -28.01 8.04
N ARG A 216 12.90 -29.33 8.14
CA ARG A 216 12.72 -30.02 9.42
C ARG A 216 13.95 -29.91 10.32
N ALA A 217 15.15 -30.18 9.77
CA ALA A 217 16.40 -30.12 10.52
C ALA A 217 16.70 -28.69 11.02
N ALA A 218 16.40 -27.68 10.20
CA ALA A 218 16.58 -26.27 10.55
C ALA A 218 15.45 -25.73 11.46
N GLY A 219 14.36 -26.47 11.65
CA GLY A 219 13.17 -25.99 12.37
C GLY A 219 12.55 -24.78 11.68
N THR A 220 12.40 -24.85 10.34
CA THR A 220 11.74 -23.84 9.52
C THR A 220 10.51 -24.42 8.84
N ALA A 221 9.54 -23.57 8.50
CA ALA A 221 8.41 -23.94 7.68
C ALA A 221 8.70 -23.78 6.18
N ILE A 222 7.78 -24.28 5.37
CA ILE A 222 7.77 -24.09 3.92
C ILE A 222 6.51 -23.28 3.54
N GLU A 223 6.66 -22.21 2.79
CA GLU A 223 5.56 -21.70 1.97
C GLU A 223 5.60 -22.46 0.65
N LEU A 224 4.59 -23.30 0.41
CA LEU A 224 4.52 -24.13 -0.79
C LEU A 224 3.61 -23.46 -1.82
N GLY A 225 4.19 -22.87 -2.85
CA GLY A 225 3.48 -22.31 -4.00
C GLY A 225 3.01 -23.41 -4.94
N LEU A 226 1.84 -23.96 -4.73
CA LEU A 226 1.27 -25.05 -5.52
C LEU A 226 0.67 -24.52 -6.83
N GLN A 227 1.34 -24.78 -7.94
CA GLN A 227 1.06 -24.20 -9.26
C GLN A 227 0.45 -25.22 -10.23
N PRO A 228 -0.81 -25.06 -10.65
CA PRO A 228 -1.42 -25.87 -11.69
C PRO A 228 -0.97 -25.40 -13.09
N LEU A 229 0.22 -25.84 -13.51
CA LEU A 229 0.86 -25.36 -14.76
C LEU A 229 0.16 -25.84 -16.05
N LYS A 230 -0.84 -26.72 -15.95
CA LYS A 230 -1.73 -27.11 -17.08
C LYS A 230 -3.11 -26.43 -16.98
N GLY A 231 -3.23 -25.41 -16.10
CA GLY A 231 -4.47 -24.69 -15.84
C GLY A 231 -5.34 -25.37 -14.77
N LEU A 232 -6.40 -24.68 -14.34
CA LEU A 232 -7.29 -25.13 -13.26
C LEU A 232 -7.98 -26.46 -13.53
N GLY A 233 -8.12 -26.87 -14.79
CA GLY A 233 -8.75 -28.14 -15.19
C GLY A 233 -8.03 -29.38 -14.70
N GLU A 234 -6.71 -29.31 -14.41
CA GLU A 234 -5.97 -30.45 -13.84
C GLU A 234 -6.29 -30.72 -12.37
N VAL A 235 -6.82 -29.72 -11.64
CA VAL A 235 -7.10 -29.82 -10.20
C VAL A 235 -8.42 -30.56 -9.98
N LYS A 236 -8.35 -31.76 -9.40
CA LYS A 236 -9.50 -32.65 -9.19
C LYS A 236 -9.51 -33.21 -7.77
N ASP A 237 -10.68 -33.66 -7.34
CA ASP A 237 -10.85 -34.46 -6.12
C ASP A 237 -10.46 -35.93 -6.45
N ASP A 238 -9.17 -36.22 -6.44
CA ASP A 238 -8.62 -37.47 -6.87
C ASP A 238 -7.53 -38.01 -5.91
N ALA A 239 -7.08 -39.23 -6.17
CA ALA A 239 -6.08 -39.90 -5.33
C ALA A 239 -4.79 -39.09 -5.17
N TYR A 240 -4.39 -38.31 -6.19
CA TYR A 240 -3.19 -37.49 -6.12
C TYR A 240 -3.32 -36.38 -5.07
N LEU A 241 -4.42 -35.62 -5.11
CA LEU A 241 -4.61 -34.49 -4.19
C LEU A 241 -4.68 -34.95 -2.73
N HIS A 242 -5.37 -36.06 -2.48
CA HIS A 242 -5.44 -36.68 -1.15
C HIS A 242 -4.08 -37.22 -0.70
N GLN A 243 -3.31 -37.85 -1.58
CA GLN A 243 -1.99 -38.36 -1.24
C GLN A 243 -1.02 -37.23 -0.93
N LEU A 244 -1.03 -36.14 -1.73
CA LEU A 244 -0.21 -34.95 -1.47
C LEU A 244 -0.49 -34.37 -0.08
N ALA A 245 -1.76 -34.26 0.30
CA ALA A 245 -2.12 -33.74 1.63
C ALA A 245 -1.62 -34.65 2.75
N ARG A 246 -1.78 -35.99 2.62
CA ARG A 246 -1.28 -36.96 3.62
C ARG A 246 0.26 -36.97 3.70
N ASP A 247 0.94 -36.86 2.59
CA ASP A 247 2.42 -36.82 2.55
C ASP A 247 2.95 -35.58 3.28
N ILE A 248 2.29 -34.42 3.09
CA ILE A 248 2.63 -33.18 3.81
C ILE A 248 2.37 -33.35 5.33
N GLU A 249 1.21 -33.88 5.73
CA GLU A 249 0.93 -34.14 7.14
C GLU A 249 1.95 -35.11 7.76
N ALA A 250 2.27 -36.19 7.08
CA ALA A 250 3.25 -37.18 7.53
C ALA A 250 4.68 -36.61 7.61
N SER A 251 4.98 -35.55 6.86
CA SER A 251 6.30 -34.90 6.89
C SER A 251 6.59 -34.23 8.22
N GLY A 252 5.56 -33.80 8.95
CA GLY A 252 5.69 -33.05 10.20
C GLY A 252 6.25 -31.64 10.05
N VAL A 253 6.44 -31.15 8.79
CA VAL A 253 6.86 -29.76 8.52
C VAL A 253 5.63 -28.89 8.39
N GLN A 254 5.66 -27.70 8.99
CA GLN A 254 4.60 -26.71 8.85
C GLN A 254 4.62 -26.11 7.45
N VAL A 255 3.48 -26.07 6.78
CA VAL A 255 3.34 -25.61 5.41
C VAL A 255 2.27 -24.53 5.28
N PHE A 256 2.66 -23.37 4.78
CA PHE A 256 1.75 -22.40 4.22
C PHE A 256 1.48 -22.79 2.78
N LEU A 257 0.31 -23.35 2.49
CA LEU A 257 -0.04 -23.80 1.14
C LEU A 257 -0.65 -22.66 0.34
N ARG A 258 0.14 -22.08 -0.56
CA ARG A 258 -0.27 -21.00 -1.47
C ARG A 258 -0.68 -21.60 -2.82
N PHE A 259 -1.96 -21.89 -2.96
CA PHE A 259 -2.50 -22.49 -4.19
C PHE A 259 -2.81 -21.45 -5.25
N ALA A 260 -2.28 -21.64 -6.47
CA ALA A 260 -2.59 -20.88 -7.68
C ALA A 260 -2.60 -19.37 -7.42
N ASN A 261 -1.47 -18.84 -6.94
CA ASN A 261 -1.31 -17.43 -6.58
C ASN A 261 -1.45 -16.47 -7.78
N GLU A 262 -1.69 -15.20 -7.49
CA GLU A 262 -1.83 -14.11 -8.50
C GLU A 262 -2.94 -14.32 -9.53
N MET A 263 -3.96 -15.08 -9.16
CA MET A 263 -5.07 -15.48 -10.04
C MET A 263 -5.86 -14.31 -10.62
N ASN A 264 -5.79 -13.15 -9.99
CA ASN A 264 -6.45 -11.92 -10.44
C ASN A 264 -5.73 -11.25 -11.63
N GLY A 265 -4.50 -11.65 -11.94
CA GLY A 265 -3.70 -11.18 -13.08
C GLY A 265 -3.74 -12.15 -14.27
N ASP A 266 -3.72 -11.62 -15.49
CA ASP A 266 -3.79 -12.39 -16.74
C ASP A 266 -2.43 -12.95 -17.21
N TRP A 267 -1.40 -12.82 -16.38
CA TRP A 267 -0.04 -13.33 -16.69
C TRP A 267 0.22 -14.75 -16.18
N VAL A 268 -0.70 -15.35 -15.42
CA VAL A 268 -0.60 -16.73 -14.94
C VAL A 268 -1.50 -17.66 -15.74
N ILE A 269 -1.05 -18.89 -15.99
CA ILE A 269 -1.79 -19.85 -16.84
C ILE A 269 -3.11 -20.33 -16.20
N TRP A 270 -3.23 -20.23 -14.89
CA TRP A 270 -4.46 -20.54 -14.12
C TRP A 270 -5.38 -19.34 -13.94
N HIS A 271 -5.10 -18.19 -14.57
CA HIS A 271 -6.05 -17.10 -14.62
C HIS A 271 -7.31 -17.53 -15.40
N THR A 272 -8.46 -17.18 -14.88
CA THR A 272 -9.75 -17.40 -15.55
C THR A 272 -10.58 -16.13 -15.52
N LYS A 273 -11.37 -15.90 -16.57
CA LYS A 273 -12.31 -14.77 -16.63
C LYS A 273 -13.54 -14.99 -15.76
N ASP A 274 -13.82 -16.24 -15.37
CA ASP A 274 -14.87 -16.57 -14.40
C ASP A 274 -14.21 -16.85 -13.03
N PRO A 275 -14.26 -15.90 -12.10
CA PRO A 275 -13.71 -16.09 -10.76
C PRO A 275 -14.28 -17.30 -10.03
N ASN A 276 -15.51 -17.72 -10.32
CA ASN A 276 -16.14 -18.87 -9.66
C ASN A 276 -15.42 -20.18 -9.96
N GLU A 277 -14.82 -20.31 -11.13
CA GLU A 277 -14.00 -21.48 -11.46
C GLU A 277 -12.79 -21.57 -10.52
N TYR A 278 -12.05 -20.48 -10.33
CA TYR A 278 -10.94 -20.41 -9.40
C TYR A 278 -11.40 -20.68 -7.96
N ILE A 279 -12.46 -20.02 -7.52
CA ILE A 279 -13.03 -20.19 -6.18
C ILE A 279 -13.38 -21.66 -5.91
N ALA A 280 -14.03 -22.32 -6.87
CA ALA A 280 -14.39 -23.73 -6.73
C ALA A 280 -13.15 -24.64 -6.56
N LYS A 281 -12.07 -24.36 -7.32
CA LYS A 281 -10.82 -25.13 -7.23
C LYS A 281 -10.07 -24.86 -5.93
N PHE A 282 -9.98 -23.59 -5.51
CA PHE A 282 -9.38 -23.26 -4.22
C PHE A 282 -10.14 -23.94 -3.06
N ARG A 283 -11.46 -23.87 -3.06
CA ARG A 283 -12.29 -24.51 -2.03
C ARG A 283 -12.17 -26.03 -2.02
N LEU A 284 -12.02 -26.65 -3.21
CA LEU A 284 -11.74 -28.09 -3.31
C LEU A 284 -10.42 -28.45 -2.64
N VAL A 285 -9.35 -27.75 -2.97
CA VAL A 285 -8.02 -27.95 -2.37
C VAL A 285 -8.09 -27.72 -0.86
N ALA A 286 -8.67 -26.59 -0.41
CA ALA A 286 -8.81 -26.27 1.00
C ALA A 286 -9.57 -27.37 1.78
N LYS A 287 -10.68 -27.87 1.23
CA LYS A 287 -11.46 -28.96 1.84
C LYS A 287 -10.63 -30.23 2.05
N VAL A 288 -9.81 -30.61 1.06
CA VAL A 288 -8.96 -31.79 1.17
C VAL A 288 -7.86 -31.57 2.20
N PHE A 289 -7.16 -30.44 2.15
CA PHE A 289 -6.05 -30.16 3.07
C PHE A 289 -6.49 -29.93 4.51
N HIS A 290 -7.62 -29.26 4.75
CA HIS A 290 -8.17 -29.11 6.10
C HIS A 290 -8.55 -30.45 6.72
N ARG A 291 -8.95 -31.44 5.90
CA ARG A 291 -9.30 -32.78 6.37
C ARG A 291 -8.10 -33.70 6.53
N GLU A 292 -7.20 -33.76 5.53
CA GLU A 292 -6.11 -34.76 5.45
C GLU A 292 -4.80 -34.24 6.08
N ALA A 293 -4.63 -32.91 6.21
CA ALA A 293 -3.44 -32.27 6.78
C ALA A 293 -3.79 -31.19 7.83
N PRO A 294 -4.63 -31.54 8.84
CA PRO A 294 -5.18 -30.55 9.76
C PRO A 294 -4.15 -29.90 10.67
N ASN A 295 -2.98 -30.52 10.90
CA ASN A 295 -1.96 -30.00 11.79
C ASN A 295 -0.83 -29.27 11.06
N SER A 296 -0.53 -29.70 9.83
CA SER A 296 0.67 -29.28 9.09
C SER A 296 0.41 -28.21 8.04
N VAL A 297 -0.84 -27.94 7.63
CA VAL A 297 -1.13 -27.01 6.53
C VAL A 297 -2.02 -25.85 6.98
N ALA A 298 -1.62 -24.64 6.61
CA ALA A 298 -2.46 -23.45 6.60
C ALA A 298 -2.68 -22.99 5.15
N MET A 299 -3.93 -22.80 4.75
CA MET A 299 -4.31 -22.38 3.39
C MET A 299 -4.10 -20.87 3.19
N VAL A 300 -3.30 -20.50 2.20
CA VAL A 300 -3.00 -19.10 1.85
C VAL A 300 -3.64 -18.75 0.52
N TRP A 301 -4.56 -17.80 0.54
CA TRP A 301 -5.07 -17.16 -0.67
C TRP A 301 -4.25 -15.90 -0.95
N ALA A 302 -3.56 -15.84 -2.09
CA ALA A 302 -2.59 -14.79 -2.40
C ALA A 302 -2.80 -14.19 -3.80
N PRO A 303 -3.58 -13.12 -3.95
CA PRO A 303 -3.64 -12.34 -5.18
C PRO A 303 -2.35 -11.52 -5.37
N ASP A 304 -2.09 -11.05 -6.62
CA ASP A 304 -1.24 -9.87 -6.82
C ASP A 304 -1.98 -8.61 -6.35
N ARG A 305 -1.22 -7.60 -5.92
CA ARG A 305 -1.79 -6.31 -5.54
C ARG A 305 -2.51 -5.59 -6.69
N LEU A 306 -2.23 -6.00 -7.93
CA LEU A 306 -2.83 -5.46 -9.16
C LEU A 306 -3.40 -6.59 -10.04
N PRO A 307 -4.45 -6.31 -10.78
CA PRO A 307 -5.31 -5.14 -10.71
C PRO A 307 -6.15 -5.12 -9.41
N GLU A 308 -6.32 -3.94 -8.80
CA GLU A 308 -7.05 -3.81 -7.52
C GLU A 308 -8.55 -4.07 -7.65
N TYR A 309 -9.14 -3.78 -8.82
CA TYR A 309 -10.59 -3.75 -9.02
C TYR A 309 -11.24 -5.14 -8.97
N ASN A 310 -10.49 -6.21 -9.25
CA ASN A 310 -11.02 -7.57 -9.32
C ASN A 310 -10.55 -8.51 -8.18
N ILE A 311 -9.75 -8.00 -7.24
CA ILE A 311 -9.20 -8.83 -6.15
C ILE A 311 -10.31 -9.56 -5.38
N GLN A 312 -11.37 -8.83 -5.01
CA GLN A 312 -12.46 -9.40 -4.20
C GLN A 312 -13.27 -10.44 -4.95
N ASP A 313 -13.30 -10.39 -6.29
CA ASP A 313 -14.07 -11.32 -7.11
C ASP A 313 -13.55 -12.75 -6.99
N TYR A 314 -12.25 -12.92 -6.72
CA TYR A 314 -11.58 -14.22 -6.57
C TYR A 314 -11.50 -14.74 -5.13
N TYR A 315 -12.11 -14.06 -4.15
CA TYR A 315 -11.99 -14.48 -2.75
C TYR A 315 -12.82 -15.73 -2.43
N PRO A 316 -12.18 -16.86 -1.98
CA PRO A 316 -12.87 -18.13 -1.81
C PRO A 316 -13.81 -18.22 -0.59
N GLY A 317 -13.76 -17.25 0.30
CA GLY A 317 -14.52 -17.22 1.54
C GLY A 317 -13.68 -17.55 2.78
N ASP A 318 -14.14 -17.05 3.93
CA ASP A 318 -13.39 -17.13 5.20
C ASP A 318 -13.22 -18.57 5.72
N ASP A 319 -14.12 -19.47 5.36
CA ASP A 319 -14.08 -20.88 5.75
C ASP A 319 -13.02 -21.71 5.00
N ALA A 320 -12.61 -21.26 3.82
CA ALA A 320 -11.59 -21.92 3.01
C ALA A 320 -10.19 -21.28 3.13
N VAL A 321 -10.11 -20.05 3.66
CA VAL A 321 -8.87 -19.27 3.73
C VAL A 321 -8.42 -19.15 5.18
N ASP A 322 -7.20 -19.61 5.49
CA ASP A 322 -6.59 -19.41 6.80
C ASP A 322 -5.82 -18.09 6.86
N TRP A 323 -5.09 -17.75 5.79
CA TRP A 323 -4.28 -16.54 5.67
C TRP A 323 -4.55 -15.82 4.34
N VAL A 324 -4.53 -14.50 4.37
CA VAL A 324 -4.58 -13.68 3.16
C VAL A 324 -3.17 -13.24 2.80
N GLY A 325 -2.63 -13.81 1.74
CA GLY A 325 -1.35 -13.45 1.15
C GLY A 325 -1.46 -12.30 0.15
N VAL A 326 -0.32 -11.78 -0.27
CA VAL A 326 -0.21 -10.85 -1.42
C VAL A 326 1.20 -10.87 -1.98
N SER A 327 1.31 -10.75 -3.31
CA SER A 327 2.57 -10.41 -3.97
C SER A 327 2.75 -8.90 -4.00
N LEU A 328 3.85 -8.39 -3.39
CA LEU A 328 4.07 -6.96 -3.18
C LEU A 328 5.45 -6.52 -3.69
N TYR A 329 5.49 -6.02 -4.92
CA TYR A 329 6.71 -5.54 -5.54
C TYR A 329 6.72 -4.04 -5.80
N SER A 330 7.92 -3.45 -5.72
CA SER A 330 8.19 -2.11 -6.24
C SER A 330 9.38 -2.13 -7.19
N ILE A 331 9.17 -1.50 -8.34
CA ILE A 331 10.18 -1.21 -9.34
C ILE A 331 10.14 0.30 -9.53
N PHE A 332 11.29 0.95 -9.62
CA PHE A 332 11.38 2.38 -9.84
C PHE A 332 10.63 2.77 -11.12
N ASP A 333 9.72 3.73 -11.00
CA ASP A 333 8.89 4.22 -12.11
C ASP A 333 8.81 5.76 -12.06
N PRO A 334 9.55 6.47 -12.94
CA PRO A 334 9.53 7.92 -12.98
C PRO A 334 8.20 8.52 -13.46
N SER A 335 7.28 7.71 -14.00
CA SER A 335 5.91 8.17 -14.29
C SER A 335 5.11 8.45 -13.03
N LEU A 336 5.54 7.92 -11.88
CA LEU A 336 4.98 8.16 -10.56
C LEU A 336 5.57 9.42 -9.89
N ASP A 337 5.92 10.41 -10.70
CA ASP A 337 6.42 11.72 -10.25
C ASP A 337 5.51 12.86 -10.72
N PRO A 338 4.59 13.33 -9.86
CA PRO A 338 3.75 14.48 -10.20
C PRO A 338 4.52 15.79 -10.49
N LEU A 339 5.80 15.86 -10.09
CA LEU A 339 6.64 17.04 -10.26
C LEU A 339 7.48 17.01 -11.54
N GLY A 340 7.51 15.87 -12.26
CA GLY A 340 8.29 15.73 -13.50
C GLY A 340 9.82 15.81 -13.32
N GLN A 341 10.32 15.48 -12.12
CA GLN A 341 11.75 15.53 -11.78
C GLN A 341 12.47 14.20 -12.01
N GLY A 342 11.74 13.19 -12.50
CA GLY A 342 12.29 11.86 -12.80
C GLY A 342 12.48 10.98 -11.55
N GLU A 343 11.75 11.26 -10.48
CA GLU A 343 11.74 10.48 -9.25
C GLU A 343 10.57 9.47 -9.23
N ASP A 344 10.61 8.48 -8.33
CA ASP A 344 9.44 7.68 -7.96
C ASP A 344 9.01 8.07 -6.54
N ARG A 345 7.86 8.74 -6.43
CA ARG A 345 7.30 9.23 -5.15
C ARG A 345 6.22 8.31 -4.58
N SER A 346 6.01 7.14 -5.19
CA SER A 346 5.08 6.14 -4.65
C SER A 346 5.59 5.57 -3.33
N SER A 347 4.67 5.18 -2.44
CA SER A 347 5.00 4.49 -1.21
C SER A 347 4.88 2.98 -1.40
N HIS A 348 5.96 2.23 -1.15
CA HIS A 348 5.92 0.77 -1.15
C HIS A 348 4.91 0.25 -0.09
N LEU A 349 4.90 0.90 1.06
CA LEU A 349 4.00 0.58 2.16
C LEU A 349 2.52 0.79 1.79
N GLU A 350 2.17 1.91 1.13
CA GLU A 350 0.78 2.22 0.78
C GLU A 350 0.22 1.36 -0.35
N LYS A 351 1.06 0.72 -1.15
CA LYS A 351 0.64 -0.29 -2.12
C LYS A 351 -0.04 -1.49 -1.45
N PHE A 352 0.18 -1.67 -0.16
CA PHE A 352 -0.40 -2.73 0.66
C PHE A 352 -1.77 -2.37 1.25
N ASP A 353 -2.13 -1.10 1.28
CA ASP A 353 -3.33 -0.55 1.95
C ASP A 353 -4.63 -1.26 1.56
N ASN A 354 -4.80 -1.56 0.27
CA ASN A 354 -6.04 -2.15 -0.24
C ASN A 354 -6.29 -3.54 0.36
N ILE A 355 -5.31 -4.44 0.26
CA ILE A 355 -5.40 -5.80 0.83
C ILE A 355 -5.62 -5.75 2.34
N TYR A 356 -4.85 -4.92 3.03
CA TYR A 356 -4.97 -4.81 4.48
C TYR A 356 -6.37 -4.32 4.91
N LYS A 357 -6.90 -3.29 4.27
CA LYS A 357 -8.24 -2.75 4.57
C LYS A 357 -9.37 -3.75 4.30
N LEU A 358 -9.21 -4.56 3.24
CA LEU A 358 -10.22 -5.54 2.87
C LEU A 358 -10.27 -6.74 3.83
N TYR A 359 -9.13 -7.21 4.32
CA TYR A 359 -9.06 -8.52 4.96
C TYR A 359 -8.51 -8.54 6.39
N ALA A 360 -7.71 -7.55 6.81
CA ALA A 360 -7.05 -7.57 8.12
C ALA A 360 -8.01 -7.55 9.33
N ALA A 361 -9.30 -7.22 9.14
CA ALA A 361 -10.29 -7.34 10.21
C ALA A 361 -10.66 -8.80 10.53
N ARG A 362 -10.45 -9.73 9.56
CA ARG A 362 -10.94 -11.11 9.61
C ARG A 362 -9.86 -12.18 9.56
N LYS A 363 -8.71 -11.83 8.94
CA LYS A 363 -7.62 -12.78 8.66
C LYS A 363 -6.26 -12.18 8.96
N PRO A 364 -5.27 -12.99 9.38
CA PRO A 364 -3.88 -12.57 9.38
C PRO A 364 -3.44 -12.30 7.94
N VAL A 365 -2.66 -11.24 7.76
CA VAL A 365 -2.19 -10.84 6.44
C VAL A 365 -0.72 -11.21 6.27
N PHE A 366 -0.36 -11.61 5.06
CA PHE A 366 0.91 -12.20 4.71
C PHE A 366 1.47 -11.54 3.44
N VAL A 367 2.63 -10.89 3.52
CA VAL A 367 3.39 -10.54 2.31
C VAL A 367 4.13 -11.81 1.87
N SER A 368 3.42 -12.63 1.06
CA SER A 368 3.85 -13.98 0.69
C SER A 368 5.01 -14.01 -0.29
N GLU A 369 5.16 -12.94 -1.05
CA GLU A 369 6.38 -12.64 -1.79
C GLU A 369 6.46 -11.16 -2.06
N GLY A 370 7.66 -10.60 -2.08
CA GLY A 370 7.81 -9.19 -2.37
C GLY A 370 9.25 -8.72 -2.36
N GLY A 371 9.44 -7.49 -2.83
CA GLY A 371 10.75 -6.87 -2.85
C GLY A 371 10.73 -5.48 -3.48
N VAL A 372 11.84 -4.78 -3.31
CA VAL A 372 12.09 -3.49 -3.96
C VAL A 372 13.29 -3.64 -4.88
N SER A 373 13.07 -3.50 -6.19
CA SER A 373 14.13 -3.66 -7.18
C SER A 373 15.14 -2.53 -7.08
N TYR A 374 16.42 -2.88 -7.02
CA TYR A 374 17.51 -1.89 -7.04
C TYR A 374 17.90 -1.46 -8.46
N MET A 375 17.20 -1.95 -9.47
CA MET A 375 17.46 -1.61 -10.87
C MET A 375 16.23 -0.98 -11.53
N TYR A 376 16.43 0.13 -12.26
CA TYR A 376 15.42 0.67 -13.16
C TYR A 376 15.56 -0.03 -14.53
N PRO A 377 14.58 -0.87 -14.93
CA PRO A 377 14.76 -1.79 -16.06
C PRO A 377 14.96 -1.11 -17.40
N GLU A 378 14.15 -0.09 -17.71
CA GLU A 378 14.11 0.55 -19.02
C GLU A 378 15.43 1.24 -19.41
N LYS A 379 16.16 1.75 -18.41
CA LYS A 379 17.44 2.46 -18.62
C LYS A 379 18.64 1.70 -18.05
N LYS A 380 18.43 0.52 -17.47
CA LYS A 380 19.45 -0.27 -16.74
C LYS A 380 20.21 0.60 -15.72
N GLN A 381 19.48 1.45 -15.00
CA GLN A 381 20.03 2.38 -14.03
C GLN A 381 19.99 1.79 -12.63
N ASP A 382 21.10 1.93 -11.90
CA ASP A 382 21.17 1.62 -10.47
C ASP A 382 20.26 2.58 -9.68
N LYS A 383 19.37 2.00 -8.87
CA LYS A 383 18.44 2.67 -7.96
C LYS A 383 18.56 2.12 -6.54
N THR A 384 19.73 1.62 -6.19
CA THR A 384 20.00 0.97 -4.89
C THR A 384 19.61 1.88 -3.73
N ASP A 385 19.97 3.15 -3.73
CA ASP A 385 19.67 4.05 -2.61
C ASP A 385 18.15 4.26 -2.44
N TRP A 386 17.41 4.37 -3.56
CA TRP A 386 15.95 4.40 -3.54
C TRP A 386 15.36 3.09 -3.00
N ALA A 387 15.86 1.96 -3.47
CA ALA A 387 15.37 0.64 -3.04
C ALA A 387 15.60 0.40 -1.55
N VAL A 388 16.79 0.74 -1.05
CA VAL A 388 17.13 0.63 0.38
C VAL A 388 16.21 1.53 1.23
N TYR A 389 15.98 2.77 0.79
CA TYR A 389 15.07 3.66 1.51
C TYR A 389 13.64 3.11 1.58
N LYS A 390 13.09 2.66 0.45
CA LYS A 390 11.72 2.10 0.39
C LYS A 390 11.59 0.81 1.22
N MET A 391 12.60 -0.06 1.17
CA MET A 391 12.66 -1.27 1.98
C MET A 391 12.71 -0.94 3.47
N ASN A 392 13.59 -0.04 3.89
CA ASN A 392 13.72 0.37 5.29
C ASN A 392 12.44 1.04 5.81
N GLU A 393 11.82 1.93 5.01
CA GLU A 393 10.54 2.54 5.33
C GLU A 393 9.46 1.47 5.56
N PHE A 394 9.38 0.48 4.67
CA PHE A 394 8.40 -0.60 4.75
C PHE A 394 8.55 -1.41 6.03
N TYR A 395 9.72 -2.04 6.23
CA TYR A 395 9.95 -2.89 7.40
C TYR A 395 9.87 -2.13 8.73
N ALA A 396 10.36 -0.89 8.77
CA ALA A 396 10.34 -0.09 9.98
C ALA A 396 8.92 0.36 10.37
N THR A 397 8.04 0.55 9.39
CA THR A 397 6.71 1.15 9.63
C THR A 397 5.60 0.12 9.71
N LEU A 398 5.79 -1.05 9.07
CA LEU A 398 4.81 -2.12 9.04
C LEU A 398 4.28 -2.50 10.44
N PRO A 399 5.12 -2.65 11.49
CA PRO A 399 4.65 -2.97 12.85
C PRO A 399 3.69 -1.94 13.44
N MET A 400 3.81 -0.69 13.02
CA MET A 400 3.03 0.44 13.55
C MET A 400 1.69 0.60 12.82
N LEU A 401 1.71 0.55 11.49
CA LEU A 401 0.51 0.82 10.67
C LEU A 401 -0.28 -0.45 10.34
N TYR A 402 0.40 -1.59 10.24
CA TYR A 402 -0.20 -2.85 9.80
C TYR A 402 0.10 -4.02 10.77
N PRO A 403 -0.26 -3.90 12.08
CA PRO A 403 0.12 -4.88 13.11
C PRO A 403 -0.51 -6.29 12.92
N LYS A 404 -1.47 -6.42 12.00
CA LYS A 404 -2.08 -7.70 11.60
C LYS A 404 -1.38 -8.35 10.40
N VAL A 405 -0.29 -7.78 9.91
CA VAL A 405 0.66 -8.49 9.06
C VAL A 405 1.47 -9.42 9.94
N LYS A 406 1.32 -10.73 9.69
CA LYS A 406 1.85 -11.79 10.55
C LYS A 406 2.97 -12.60 9.89
N ALA A 407 3.23 -12.37 8.60
CA ALA A 407 4.39 -12.92 7.91
C ALA A 407 4.83 -11.98 6.78
N VAL A 408 6.13 -11.92 6.52
CA VAL A 408 6.75 -11.10 5.46
C VAL A 408 7.89 -11.87 4.83
N PHE A 409 7.79 -12.11 3.51
CA PHE A 409 8.80 -12.83 2.76
C PHE A 409 9.49 -11.91 1.76
N TRP A 410 10.81 -11.98 1.75
CA TRP A 410 11.66 -11.32 0.75
C TRP A 410 11.91 -12.25 -0.43
N PHE A 411 11.71 -11.75 -1.64
CA PHE A 411 11.98 -12.50 -2.88
C PHE A 411 13.42 -12.25 -3.34
N ASP A 412 14.33 -13.14 -2.93
CA ASP A 412 15.78 -13.02 -3.16
C ASP A 412 16.20 -13.59 -4.51
N SER A 413 15.93 -12.86 -5.57
CA SER A 413 16.22 -13.28 -6.95
C SER A 413 16.49 -12.09 -7.85
N ASN A 414 17.30 -12.33 -8.88
CA ASN A 414 17.49 -11.41 -10.02
C ASN A 414 16.95 -12.02 -11.31
N HIS A 415 16.24 -11.21 -12.07
CA HIS A 415 15.72 -11.56 -13.39
C HIS A 415 16.37 -10.67 -14.45
N ASP A 416 17.65 -10.91 -14.76
CA ASP A 416 18.43 -10.06 -15.67
C ASP A 416 18.18 -10.37 -17.16
N ALA A 417 17.68 -11.57 -17.47
CA ALA A 417 17.54 -12.07 -18.83
C ALA A 417 16.22 -11.72 -19.52
N SER A 418 15.28 -11.10 -18.84
CA SER A 418 13.97 -10.74 -19.39
C SER A 418 13.92 -9.28 -19.80
N ALA A 419 12.98 -8.91 -20.69
CA ALA A 419 12.65 -7.52 -21.01
C ALA A 419 12.17 -6.72 -19.77
N ARG A 420 11.94 -7.41 -18.64
CA ARG A 420 11.52 -6.85 -17.35
C ARG A 420 12.57 -7.19 -16.29
N ILE A 421 13.72 -6.51 -16.32
CA ILE A 421 14.76 -6.66 -15.31
C ILE A 421 14.18 -6.33 -13.94
N LYS A 422 14.23 -7.30 -13.00
CA LYS A 422 13.74 -7.16 -11.64
C LYS A 422 14.81 -7.73 -10.71
N ASN A 423 15.52 -6.86 -10.01
CA ASN A 423 16.69 -7.25 -9.26
C ASN A 423 16.47 -7.01 -7.78
N TYR A 424 16.31 -8.12 -7.03
CA TYR A 424 16.04 -8.15 -5.59
C TYR A 424 17.11 -8.94 -4.81
N MET A 425 18.07 -9.59 -5.48
CA MET A 425 19.04 -10.50 -4.88
C MET A 425 19.99 -9.77 -3.94
N LEU A 426 19.98 -10.16 -2.68
CA LEU A 426 20.74 -9.52 -1.60
C LEU A 426 22.24 -9.76 -1.75
N SER A 427 22.66 -10.97 -2.16
CA SER A 427 24.08 -11.30 -2.36
C SER A 427 24.73 -10.50 -3.49
N ALA A 428 23.93 -10.06 -4.45
CA ALA A 428 24.41 -9.29 -5.62
C ALA A 428 24.58 -7.78 -5.32
N ASN A 429 24.04 -7.26 -4.20
CA ASN A 429 24.10 -5.85 -3.88
C ASN A 429 24.41 -5.60 -2.38
N PRO A 430 25.66 -5.27 -2.04
CA PRO A 430 26.08 -5.09 -0.63
C PRO A 430 25.31 -4.00 0.13
N LYS A 431 24.89 -2.90 -0.54
CA LYS A 431 24.08 -1.86 0.08
C LYS A 431 22.66 -2.34 0.39
N LEU A 432 22.04 -3.06 -0.56
CA LEU A 432 20.71 -3.64 -0.36
C LEU A 432 20.75 -4.67 0.79
N LEU A 433 21.78 -5.53 0.83
CA LEU A 433 21.99 -6.50 1.90
C LEU A 433 22.15 -5.81 3.27
N ALA A 434 22.94 -4.75 3.34
CA ALA A 434 23.11 -3.98 4.57
C ALA A 434 21.79 -3.37 5.05
N GLY A 435 21.01 -2.79 4.12
CA GLY A 435 19.68 -2.26 4.40
C GLY A 435 18.71 -3.36 4.87
N TYR A 436 18.75 -4.54 4.25
CA TYR A 436 17.93 -5.67 4.67
C TYR A 436 18.27 -6.14 6.09
N LYS A 437 19.57 -6.31 6.40
CA LYS A 437 20.04 -6.65 7.76
C LYS A 437 19.50 -5.68 8.80
N GLN A 438 19.59 -4.38 8.52
CA GLN A 438 19.04 -3.34 9.39
C GLN A 438 17.53 -3.46 9.55
N SER A 439 16.81 -3.62 8.45
CA SER A 439 15.35 -3.71 8.42
C SER A 439 14.80 -4.87 9.25
N VAL A 440 15.40 -6.06 9.11
CA VAL A 440 14.94 -7.28 9.79
C VAL A 440 15.51 -7.44 11.20
N SER A 441 16.42 -6.57 11.66
CA SER A 441 17.02 -6.64 13.00
C SER A 441 16.02 -6.44 14.13
N SER A 442 14.90 -5.76 13.86
CA SER A 442 13.85 -5.54 14.85
C SER A 442 13.36 -6.87 15.44
N PRO A 443 13.15 -6.95 16.77
CA PRO A 443 12.58 -8.13 17.41
C PRO A 443 11.10 -8.37 17.05
N PHE A 444 10.49 -7.45 16.33
CA PHE A 444 9.16 -7.65 15.74
C PHE A 444 9.15 -8.76 14.69
N TYR A 445 10.24 -8.95 13.96
CA TYR A 445 10.39 -9.99 12.94
C TYR A 445 10.90 -11.29 13.57
N LEU A 446 10.07 -12.32 13.53
CA LEU A 446 10.27 -13.58 14.24
C LEU A 446 11.07 -14.57 13.41
N SER A 447 11.97 -15.28 14.06
CA SER A 447 12.89 -16.24 13.44
C SER A 447 12.40 -17.69 13.48
N SER A 448 11.39 -17.98 14.29
CA SER A 448 10.86 -19.35 14.47
C SER A 448 9.37 -19.32 14.78
N PHE A 449 8.71 -20.43 14.51
CA PHE A 449 7.33 -20.66 14.96
C PHE A 449 7.30 -20.81 16.49
N GLY A 450 6.26 -20.26 17.10
CA GLY A 450 6.13 -20.22 18.55
C GLY A 450 6.86 -19.06 19.23
N ASP A 451 7.71 -18.33 18.50
CA ASP A 451 8.27 -17.07 18.99
C ASP A 451 7.21 -15.97 19.02
N GLU A 452 7.39 -15.04 19.94
CA GLU A 452 6.54 -13.85 20.10
C GLU A 452 7.42 -12.59 20.17
N SER A 453 7.01 -11.53 19.52
CA SER A 453 7.73 -10.27 19.66
C SER A 453 7.56 -9.71 21.07
N PRO A 454 8.65 -9.27 21.72
CA PRO A 454 8.57 -8.61 23.03
C PRO A 454 8.02 -7.18 22.92
N ILE A 455 8.04 -6.57 21.73
CA ILE A 455 7.61 -5.19 21.49
C ILE A 455 6.31 -5.13 20.68
N ALA A 456 5.56 -4.09 20.94
CA ALA A 456 4.39 -3.68 20.16
C ALA A 456 4.33 -2.17 20.08
N TYR A 457 3.42 -1.65 19.29
CA TYR A 457 3.23 -0.21 19.11
C TYR A 457 1.79 0.20 19.39
N LYS A 458 1.61 1.29 20.12
CA LYS A 458 0.30 1.93 20.34
C LYS A 458 0.30 3.31 19.71
N PRO A 459 -0.77 3.71 19.02
CA PRO A 459 -0.89 5.09 18.54
C PRO A 459 -0.76 6.09 19.69
N ALA A 460 0.03 7.15 19.49
CA ALA A 460 0.07 8.31 20.37
C ALA A 460 -0.80 9.39 19.75
N SER A 461 -1.97 9.67 20.33
CA SER A 461 -2.96 10.60 19.77
C SER A 461 -3.85 11.21 20.84
N ALA A 462 -4.74 12.12 20.45
CA ALA A 462 -5.76 12.64 21.35
C ALA A 462 -6.70 11.55 21.90
N ALA A 463 -6.98 10.51 21.12
CA ALA A 463 -7.86 9.39 21.49
C ALA A 463 -7.11 8.25 22.20
N SER A 464 -5.78 8.17 22.05
CA SER A 464 -4.91 7.17 22.69
C SER A 464 -3.83 7.88 23.50
N PRO A 465 -4.12 8.21 24.78
CA PRO A 465 -3.21 9.00 25.62
C PRO A 465 -1.90 8.26 25.90
N VAL A 466 -0.81 9.04 26.00
CA VAL A 466 0.51 8.56 26.41
C VAL A 466 0.73 8.78 27.91
N PRO A 467 1.54 7.92 28.59
CA PRO A 467 1.90 8.14 29.98
C PRO A 467 2.74 9.42 30.18
N ALA A 468 2.53 10.14 31.31
CA ALA A 468 3.32 11.29 31.72
C ALA A 468 4.68 10.85 32.29
N SER A 469 5.50 10.23 31.46
CA SER A 469 6.84 9.73 31.76
C SER A 469 7.68 9.67 30.49
N PRO A 470 9.00 9.43 30.54
CA PRO A 470 9.83 9.19 29.37
C PRO A 470 9.29 8.01 28.55
N GLN A 471 9.02 8.24 27.27
CA GLN A 471 8.50 7.23 26.34
C GLN A 471 9.42 7.08 25.13
N ARG A 472 9.59 5.85 24.68
CA ARG A 472 10.21 5.55 23.40
C ARG A 472 9.15 5.73 22.31
N VAL A 473 9.32 6.77 21.50
CA VAL A 473 8.36 7.16 20.44
C VAL A 473 8.93 6.86 19.08
N SER A 474 8.13 6.29 18.20
CA SER A 474 8.43 6.09 16.79
C SER A 474 7.42 6.84 15.93
N ALA A 475 7.81 7.21 14.70
CA ALA A 475 6.91 7.89 13.78
C ALA A 475 6.86 7.22 12.41
N TYR A 476 5.67 7.18 11.84
CA TYR A 476 5.50 7.10 10.39
C TYR A 476 5.49 8.52 9.84
N VAL A 477 6.33 8.80 8.85
CA VAL A 477 6.40 10.11 8.19
C VAL A 477 6.44 9.90 6.68
N LYS A 478 5.41 10.37 6.00
CA LYS A 478 5.33 10.44 4.55
C LYS A 478 5.42 11.89 4.10
N THR A 479 6.13 12.14 3.01
CA THR A 479 6.28 13.47 2.43
C THR A 479 6.39 13.40 0.91
N TRP A 480 6.37 14.56 0.26
CA TRP A 480 6.66 14.71 -1.16
C TRP A 480 8.13 14.39 -1.52
N SER A 481 9.06 14.45 -0.56
CA SER A 481 10.46 14.09 -0.80
C SER A 481 10.59 12.57 -0.99
N PRO A 482 11.31 12.08 -1.99
CA PRO A 482 11.47 10.65 -2.22
C PRO A 482 12.27 9.97 -1.10
N THR A 483 13.07 10.73 -0.34
CA THR A 483 13.87 10.26 0.79
C THR A 483 13.91 11.29 1.92
N LEU A 484 14.07 10.81 3.16
CA LEU A 484 14.32 11.63 4.35
C LEU A 484 15.62 11.20 5.01
N ALA A 485 16.31 12.15 5.64
CA ALA A 485 17.57 11.89 6.36
C ALA A 485 17.43 12.09 7.87
N LYS A 486 16.43 12.85 8.32
CA LYS A 486 16.28 13.19 9.74
C LYS A 486 14.85 13.58 10.05
N VAL A 487 14.38 13.20 11.23
CA VAL A 487 13.14 13.70 11.84
C VAL A 487 13.44 14.31 13.20
N THR A 488 12.89 15.49 13.50
CA THR A 488 12.93 16.08 14.83
C THR A 488 11.54 16.22 15.40
N TYR A 489 11.44 16.07 16.72
CA TYR A 489 10.22 16.24 17.47
C TYR A 489 10.31 17.54 18.26
N ALA A 490 9.28 18.39 18.18
CA ALA A 490 9.23 19.62 18.98
C ALA A 490 7.88 19.76 19.69
N ILE A 491 7.91 20.34 20.88
CA ILE A 491 6.73 20.65 21.69
C ILE A 491 6.83 22.10 22.12
N GLY A 492 5.79 22.90 21.85
CA GLY A 492 5.81 24.32 22.13
C GLY A 492 6.94 25.07 21.40
N GLY A 493 7.30 24.63 20.19
CA GLY A 493 8.37 25.22 19.38
C GLY A 493 9.79 24.72 19.72
N ARG A 494 10.01 24.13 20.91
CA ARG A 494 11.30 23.61 21.34
C ARG A 494 11.51 22.18 20.84
N THR A 495 12.65 21.89 20.20
CA THR A 495 13.04 20.52 19.82
C THR A 495 13.34 19.72 21.08
N VAL A 496 12.66 18.58 21.25
CA VAL A 496 12.80 17.67 22.40
C VAL A 496 13.53 16.38 22.05
N ALA A 497 13.53 15.99 20.74
CA ALA A 497 14.23 14.78 20.30
C ALA A 497 14.55 14.84 18.80
N THR A 498 15.49 13.99 18.36
CA THR A 498 15.92 13.83 16.97
C THR A 498 16.17 12.35 16.66
N ALA A 499 15.77 11.92 15.45
CA ALA A 499 16.02 10.58 14.92
C ALA A 499 16.59 10.66 13.50
N ALA A 500 17.53 9.74 13.18
CA ALA A 500 18.30 9.76 11.92
C ALA A 500 17.87 8.70 10.90
N SER A 501 16.97 7.79 11.25
CA SER A 501 16.52 6.71 10.34
C SER A 501 15.14 6.20 10.73
N PRO A 502 14.36 5.64 9.79
CA PRO A 502 13.12 4.95 10.11
C PRO A 502 13.36 3.82 11.13
N PRO A 503 12.42 3.61 12.05
CA PRO A 503 11.10 4.21 12.24
C PRO A 503 11.11 5.55 12.99
N TRP A 504 12.18 6.34 12.88
CA TRP A 504 12.34 7.65 13.49
C TRP A 504 12.19 7.62 15.02
N THR A 505 12.78 6.60 15.64
CA THR A 505 12.62 6.36 17.07
C THR A 505 13.46 7.30 17.90
N ALA A 506 12.84 7.89 18.93
CA ALA A 506 13.51 8.76 19.89
C ALA A 506 12.87 8.66 21.27
N GLN A 507 13.63 9.03 22.32
CA GLN A 507 13.10 9.17 23.67
C GLN A 507 12.52 10.56 23.85
N ILE A 508 11.25 10.63 24.26
CA ILE A 508 10.57 11.90 24.60
C ILE A 508 10.06 11.82 26.04
N ASP A 509 10.42 12.82 26.85
CA ASP A 509 9.89 12.94 28.20
C ASP A 509 8.55 13.70 28.18
N PHE A 510 7.47 12.99 28.50
CA PHE A 510 6.13 13.56 28.62
C PHE A 510 5.75 13.97 30.04
N ALA A 511 6.62 13.74 31.06
CA ALA A 511 6.31 14.10 32.46
C ALA A 511 5.87 15.58 32.65
N PRO A 512 6.49 16.58 31.97
CA PRO A 512 6.09 17.99 32.12
C PRO A 512 4.68 18.30 31.57
N TYR A 513 4.07 17.38 30.86
CA TYR A 513 2.80 17.57 30.15
C TYR A 513 1.64 16.75 30.72
N GLY A 514 1.79 16.12 31.89
CA GLY A 514 0.75 15.32 32.55
C GLY A 514 -0.58 16.05 32.65
N GLY A 515 -1.66 15.37 32.28
CA GLY A 515 -3.02 15.90 32.25
C GLY A 515 -3.32 16.88 31.10
N LYS A 516 -2.39 17.14 30.20
CA LYS A 516 -2.53 18.12 29.11
C LYS A 516 -2.78 17.47 27.75
N LYS A 517 -3.41 18.25 26.86
CA LYS A 517 -3.38 18.00 25.41
C LYS A 517 -2.31 18.91 24.81
N ILE A 518 -1.40 18.32 24.06
CA ILE A 518 -0.28 19.00 23.42
C ILE A 518 -0.25 18.71 21.92
N GLU A 519 0.45 19.56 21.17
CA GLU A 519 0.84 19.27 19.80
C GLU A 519 2.32 18.89 19.77
N VAL A 520 2.63 17.74 19.15
CA VAL A 520 3.99 17.34 18.81
C VAL A 520 4.24 17.70 17.35
N ASP A 521 5.12 18.67 17.09
CA ASP A 521 5.58 18.98 15.74
C ASP A 521 6.56 17.90 15.28
N VAL A 522 6.20 17.13 14.27
CA VAL A 522 7.07 16.19 13.58
C VAL A 522 7.67 16.90 12.37
N ARG A 523 8.94 17.24 12.43
CA ARG A 523 9.66 18.00 11.40
C ARG A 523 10.60 17.06 10.65
N ALA A 524 10.39 16.89 9.35
CA ALA A 524 11.19 16.01 8.50
C ALA A 524 12.15 16.81 7.61
N TYR A 525 13.35 16.29 7.44
CA TYR A 525 14.43 16.94 6.69
C TYR A 525 14.99 15.99 5.64
N ASP A 526 15.36 16.55 4.49
CA ASP A 526 16.08 15.84 3.42
C ASP A 526 17.59 15.68 3.71
N GLY A 527 18.31 15.03 2.80
CA GLY A 527 19.75 14.81 2.91
C GLY A 527 20.61 16.08 2.88
N ARG A 528 20.05 17.23 2.48
CA ARG A 528 20.69 18.55 2.51
C ARG A 528 20.33 19.36 3.75
N ASN A 529 19.71 18.72 4.72
CA ASN A 529 19.20 19.34 5.95
C ASN A 529 18.12 20.43 5.71
N LYS A 530 17.47 20.43 4.54
CA LYS A 530 16.34 21.31 4.25
C LYS A 530 15.09 20.75 4.89
N LEU A 531 14.31 21.60 5.60
CA LEU A 531 13.00 21.23 6.10
C LEU A 531 12.05 20.90 4.95
N VAL A 532 11.55 19.67 4.94
CA VAL A 532 10.62 19.15 3.94
C VAL A 532 9.17 19.40 4.34
N THR A 533 8.84 19.09 5.60
CA THR A 533 7.50 19.29 6.15
C THR A 533 7.52 19.41 7.66
N THR A 534 6.49 20.05 8.22
CA THR A 534 6.14 19.99 9.63
C THR A 534 4.71 19.49 9.73
N GLN A 535 4.53 18.36 10.42
CA GLN A 535 3.21 17.79 10.69
C GLN A 535 2.92 17.89 12.19
N LYS A 536 1.76 18.42 12.54
CA LYS A 536 1.30 18.57 13.93
C LYS A 536 0.48 17.36 14.33
N VAL A 537 0.93 16.66 15.36
CA VAL A 537 0.23 15.50 15.91
C VAL A 537 -0.33 15.85 17.27
N PRO A 538 -1.66 15.90 17.44
CA PRO A 538 -2.27 16.14 18.73
C PRO A 538 -2.14 14.90 19.62
N VAL A 539 -1.61 15.08 20.83
CA VAL A 539 -1.37 14.01 21.81
C VAL A 539 -1.98 14.40 23.15
N SER A 540 -2.74 13.48 23.76
CA SER A 540 -3.14 13.58 25.17
C SER A 540 -2.11 12.91 26.06
N VAL A 541 -1.72 13.53 27.16
CA VAL A 541 -0.80 12.97 28.16
C VAL A 541 -1.56 12.72 29.46
N LYS A 542 -1.48 11.50 30.02
CA LYS A 542 -2.18 11.08 31.22
C LYS A 542 -1.24 10.71 32.36
#